data_31d5dfa17892d928cd0c2c015066991b
#
_entry.id   31d5dfa17892d928cd0c2c015066991b
#
_cell.length_a   1.000
_cell.length_b   1.000
_cell.length_c   1.000
_cell.angle_alpha   90.00
_cell.angle_beta   90.00
_cell.angle_gamma   90.00
#
_symmetry.space_group_name_H-M   'P 1'
#
loop_
_entity.id
_entity.type
_entity.pdbx_description
1 polymer ?
#
loop_
_entity_poly.entity_id
_entity_poly.type
_entity_poly.pdbx_seq_one_letter_code
_entity_poly.pdbx_strand_id
1 'polypeptide(L)'
;MSGLLNARAISLGYPAAEGWHPVLEDFDLQLQAGEVVSILGPSGVGKSSLLRVLAGLQKPHAGQVSLLGEALDGPHPRVAVAFQDPSLLPWLNLEHNVAFGLDFARQPRLSPQQRKERIDQAIAAVGLEHARQRYPAQLSGGMAQRTALARCLARQPQVLLLDEPFGALDEVTRADMQQLLLQVIGQHRTAALLITHDIDEALLLSDRVLLLGNSPARTLGQWHIDLPAPRAERIEELGALRIEILKTLRRASRNPLTSPLPAPSEIDHVPGRLHSYPS
;
A
#
# COMPACT_ATOMS: atom_id res chain seq x y z
N MET A 1 4.68 -0.42 24.48
CA MET A 1 4.19 0.82 23.84
C MET A 1 3.10 0.43 22.85
N SER A 2 1.97 1.15 22.81
CA SER A 2 0.89 0.86 21.85
C SER A 2 1.33 1.33 20.45
N GLY A 3 1.26 0.46 19.44
CA GLY A 3 1.55 0.83 18.06
C GLY A 3 0.62 1.93 17.55
N LEU A 4 1.06 2.66 16.52
CA LEU A 4 0.27 3.70 15.86
C LEU A 4 -0.93 3.09 15.12
N LEU A 5 -0.69 2.04 14.33
CA LEU A 5 -1.70 1.21 13.67
C LEU A 5 -1.53 -0.23 14.14
N ASN A 6 -2.63 -0.85 14.59
CA ASN A 6 -2.61 -2.25 15.04
C ASN A 6 -3.69 -3.03 14.31
N ALA A 7 -3.33 -4.20 13.81
CA ALA A 7 -4.24 -5.23 13.32
C ALA A 7 -4.12 -6.45 14.22
N ARG A 8 -5.24 -7.04 14.64
CA ARG A 8 -5.27 -8.21 15.53
C ARG A 8 -6.20 -9.27 14.97
N ALA A 9 -5.66 -10.47 14.78
CA ALA A 9 -6.36 -11.67 14.32
C ALA A 9 -7.18 -11.42 13.05
N ILE A 10 -6.65 -10.64 12.10
CA ILE A 10 -7.36 -10.29 10.87
C ILE A 10 -7.53 -11.53 10.00
N SER A 11 -8.78 -11.82 9.68
CA SER A 11 -9.14 -12.85 8.70
C SER A 11 -9.97 -12.24 7.58
N LEU A 12 -9.65 -12.65 6.35
CA LEU A 12 -10.26 -12.17 5.11
C LEU A 12 -10.71 -13.34 4.26
N GLY A 13 -11.75 -13.13 3.48
CA GLY A 13 -12.26 -14.08 2.51
C GLY A 13 -13.46 -13.48 1.80
N TYR A 14 -14.12 -14.29 0.99
CA TYR A 14 -15.33 -13.92 0.25
C TYR A 14 -16.34 -15.05 0.24
N PRO A 15 -17.63 -14.75 0.07
CA PRO A 15 -18.66 -15.75 -0.13
C PRO A 15 -18.38 -16.55 -1.41
N ALA A 16 -18.51 -17.87 -1.34
CA ALA A 16 -18.39 -18.79 -2.47
C ALA A 16 -19.64 -19.69 -2.53
N ALA A 17 -19.83 -20.41 -3.63
CA ALA A 17 -20.98 -21.31 -3.82
C ALA A 17 -21.09 -22.38 -2.72
N GLU A 18 -19.96 -22.86 -2.21
CA GLU A 18 -19.88 -23.86 -1.15
C GLU A 18 -19.65 -23.26 0.26
N GLY A 19 -19.99 -21.97 0.47
CA GLY A 19 -19.84 -21.29 1.75
C GLY A 19 -18.79 -20.17 1.72
N TRP A 20 -17.97 -20.09 2.75
CA TRP A 20 -16.94 -19.05 2.90
C TRP A 20 -15.58 -19.53 2.37
N HIS A 21 -14.98 -18.74 1.47
CA HIS A 21 -13.61 -19.00 0.98
C HIS A 21 -12.59 -18.10 1.68
N PRO A 22 -11.79 -18.65 2.59
CA PRO A 22 -10.78 -17.87 3.31
C PRO A 22 -9.60 -17.52 2.38
N VAL A 23 -9.14 -16.27 2.44
CA VAL A 23 -7.97 -15.75 1.70
C VAL A 23 -6.80 -15.52 2.61
N LEU A 24 -7.03 -14.95 3.79
CA LEU A 24 -6.04 -14.67 4.81
C LEU A 24 -6.62 -15.02 6.17
N GLU A 25 -5.82 -15.62 7.03
CA GLU A 25 -6.25 -15.99 8.39
C GLU A 25 -5.20 -15.57 9.42
N ASP A 26 -5.74 -15.10 10.56
CA ASP A 26 -4.99 -14.83 11.79
C ASP A 26 -3.76 -13.96 11.58
N PHE A 27 -3.96 -12.82 10.89
CA PHE A 27 -2.88 -11.88 10.64
C PHE A 27 -2.81 -10.82 11.73
N ASP A 28 -1.62 -10.67 12.30
CA ASP A 28 -1.30 -9.64 13.29
C ASP A 28 -0.25 -8.68 12.76
N LEU A 29 -0.45 -7.39 13.05
CA LEU A 29 0.51 -6.34 12.75
C LEU A 29 0.44 -5.26 13.81
N GLN A 30 1.60 -4.81 14.26
CA GLN A 30 1.75 -3.59 15.03
C GLN A 30 2.75 -2.70 14.29
N LEU A 31 2.32 -1.50 13.88
CA LEU A 31 3.14 -0.52 13.15
C LEU A 31 3.41 0.67 14.06
N GLN A 32 4.69 1.02 14.23
CA GLN A 32 5.15 2.11 15.09
C GLN A 32 5.31 3.41 14.30
N ALA A 33 5.29 4.55 14.99
CA ALA A 33 5.55 5.84 14.36
C ALA A 33 7.00 5.93 13.85
N GLY A 34 7.17 6.22 12.56
CA GLY A 34 8.46 6.26 11.88
C GLY A 34 9.01 4.90 11.47
N GLU A 35 8.27 3.83 11.69
CA GLU A 35 8.64 2.47 11.25
C GLU A 35 8.21 2.22 9.81
N VAL A 36 9.06 1.54 9.04
CA VAL A 36 8.72 1.00 7.72
C VAL A 36 8.60 -0.51 7.81
N VAL A 37 7.44 -1.04 7.46
CA VAL A 37 7.18 -2.49 7.39
C VAL A 37 6.84 -2.87 5.97
N SER A 38 7.52 -3.89 5.41
CA SER A 38 7.14 -4.48 4.14
C SER A 38 6.40 -5.80 4.31
N ILE A 39 5.38 -6.00 3.49
CA ILE A 39 4.68 -7.27 3.33
C ILE A 39 5.05 -7.87 1.98
N LEU A 40 5.78 -8.98 2.02
CA LEU A 40 6.12 -9.81 0.88
C LEU A 40 5.13 -10.97 0.73
N GLY A 41 5.01 -11.50 -0.47
CA GLY A 41 4.24 -12.72 -0.73
C GLY A 41 3.86 -12.86 -2.20
N PRO A 42 3.42 -14.06 -2.64
CA PRO A 42 3.00 -14.31 -4.01
C PRO A 42 1.86 -13.40 -4.46
N SER A 43 1.69 -13.25 -5.77
CA SER A 43 0.50 -12.58 -6.33
C SER A 43 -0.76 -13.35 -5.96
N GLY A 44 -1.84 -12.63 -5.68
CA GLY A 44 -3.13 -13.24 -5.30
C GLY A 44 -3.25 -13.71 -3.85
N VAL A 45 -2.20 -13.63 -3.03
CA VAL A 45 -2.21 -14.08 -1.63
C VAL A 45 -3.04 -13.20 -0.67
N GLY A 46 -3.67 -12.13 -1.18
CA GLY A 46 -4.54 -11.25 -0.39
C GLY A 46 -3.89 -9.97 0.14
N LYS A 47 -2.67 -9.63 -0.26
CA LYS A 47 -1.95 -8.43 0.23
C LYS A 47 -2.73 -7.12 0.02
N SER A 48 -3.25 -6.89 -1.18
CA SER A 48 -4.02 -5.67 -1.49
C SER A 48 -5.37 -5.63 -0.75
N SER A 49 -5.99 -6.80 -0.48
CA SER A 49 -7.19 -6.87 0.36
C SER A 49 -6.87 -6.54 1.81
N LEU A 50 -5.76 -7.06 2.33
CA LEU A 50 -5.26 -6.71 3.66
C LEU A 50 -4.99 -5.20 3.77
N LEU A 51 -4.34 -4.60 2.77
CA LEU A 51 -4.09 -3.15 2.76
C LEU A 51 -5.40 -2.35 2.82
N ARG A 52 -6.45 -2.76 2.09
CA ARG A 52 -7.77 -2.12 2.17
C ARG A 52 -8.38 -2.22 3.57
N VAL A 53 -8.20 -3.33 4.27
CA VAL A 53 -8.65 -3.49 5.65
C VAL A 53 -7.87 -2.58 6.59
N LEU A 54 -6.54 -2.52 6.46
CA LEU A 54 -5.68 -1.64 7.25
C LEU A 54 -5.97 -0.14 7.00
N ALA A 55 -6.51 0.19 5.82
CA ALA A 55 -6.95 1.53 5.46
C ALA A 55 -8.36 1.90 5.94
N GLY A 56 -9.10 0.95 6.53
CA GLY A 56 -10.52 1.12 6.86
C GLY A 56 -11.44 1.18 5.64
N LEU A 57 -10.97 0.73 4.47
CA LEU A 57 -11.76 0.70 3.23
C LEU A 57 -12.58 -0.59 3.08
N GLN A 58 -12.23 -1.61 3.83
CA GLN A 58 -12.91 -2.90 3.86
C GLN A 58 -12.94 -3.40 5.30
N LYS A 59 -14.08 -3.98 5.71
CA LYS A 59 -14.17 -4.65 7.00
C LYS A 59 -13.51 -6.03 6.92
N PRO A 60 -12.75 -6.46 7.92
CA PRO A 60 -12.30 -7.84 8.00
C PRO A 60 -13.48 -8.77 8.28
N HIS A 61 -13.35 -10.05 7.95
CA HIS A 61 -14.31 -11.07 8.36
C HIS A 61 -14.23 -11.34 9.86
N ALA A 62 -13.01 -11.39 10.39
CA ALA A 62 -12.73 -11.49 11.81
C ALA A 62 -11.53 -10.63 12.16
N GLY A 63 -11.38 -10.33 13.46
CA GLY A 63 -10.34 -9.45 13.96
C GLY A 63 -10.74 -7.98 13.91
N GLN A 64 -9.79 -7.12 14.24
CA GLN A 64 -10.00 -5.67 14.29
C GLN A 64 -8.74 -4.88 13.94
N VAL A 65 -8.94 -3.70 13.38
CA VAL A 65 -7.89 -2.71 13.17
C VAL A 65 -8.13 -1.54 14.11
N SER A 66 -7.06 -1.03 14.72
CA SER A 66 -7.12 0.19 15.52
C SER A 66 -6.03 1.18 15.10
N LEU A 67 -6.35 2.46 15.13
CA LEU A 67 -5.44 3.58 14.89
C LEU A 67 -5.38 4.44 16.16
N LEU A 68 -4.17 4.67 16.68
CA LEU A 68 -3.97 5.44 17.93
C LEU A 68 -4.76 4.91 19.13
N GLY A 69 -5.03 3.60 19.17
CA GLY A 69 -5.80 2.94 20.22
C GLY A 69 -7.31 2.93 20.01
N GLU A 70 -7.83 3.63 19.01
CA GLU A 70 -9.26 3.66 18.67
C GLU A 70 -9.57 2.71 17.50
N ALA A 71 -10.75 2.09 17.49
CA ALA A 71 -11.18 1.21 16.40
C ALA A 71 -11.24 1.97 15.08
N LEU A 72 -10.72 1.36 14.01
CA LEU A 72 -10.73 1.94 12.66
C LEU A 72 -11.94 1.40 11.87
N ASP A 73 -13.09 2.04 12.02
CA ASP A 73 -14.35 1.61 11.39
C ASP A 73 -14.58 2.17 9.97
N GLY A 74 -13.63 2.93 9.45
CA GLY A 74 -13.73 3.55 8.12
C GLY A 74 -12.49 4.36 7.75
N PRO A 75 -12.47 5.00 6.56
CA PRO A 75 -11.36 5.83 6.12
C PRO A 75 -11.06 6.96 7.11
N HIS A 76 -9.77 7.12 7.43
CA HIS A 76 -9.32 8.08 8.44
C HIS A 76 -8.38 9.14 7.83
N PRO A 77 -8.48 10.44 8.19
CA PRO A 77 -7.65 11.51 7.61
C PRO A 77 -6.15 11.32 7.83
N ARG A 78 -5.74 10.65 8.91
CA ARG A 78 -4.34 10.36 9.24
C ARG A 78 -3.75 9.17 8.48
N VAL A 79 -4.57 8.45 7.70
CA VAL A 79 -4.14 7.32 6.86
C VAL A 79 -4.23 7.74 5.40
N ALA A 80 -3.14 7.59 4.66
CA ALA A 80 -3.14 7.76 3.20
C ALA A 80 -2.79 6.44 2.52
N VAL A 81 -3.38 6.22 1.34
CA VAL A 81 -3.19 4.99 0.57
C VAL A 81 -2.79 5.36 -0.85
N ALA A 82 -1.72 4.75 -1.34
CA ALA A 82 -1.39 4.70 -2.76
C ALA A 82 -1.55 3.26 -3.24
N PHE A 83 -2.45 3.05 -4.19
CA PHE A 83 -2.69 1.75 -4.81
C PHE A 83 -1.72 1.52 -5.98
N GLN A 84 -1.58 0.27 -6.40
CA GLN A 84 -0.81 -0.14 -7.57
C GLN A 84 -1.24 0.63 -8.82
N ASP A 85 -2.56 0.76 -9.06
CA ASP A 85 -3.09 1.72 -10.03
C ASP A 85 -3.07 3.12 -9.40
N PRO A 86 -2.43 4.12 -10.04
CA PRO A 86 -2.40 5.49 -9.55
C PRO A 86 -3.78 6.11 -9.32
N SER A 87 -4.82 5.60 -9.97
CA SER A 87 -6.23 6.02 -9.86
C SER A 87 -6.36 7.54 -9.87
N LEU A 88 -5.70 8.19 -10.84
CA LEU A 88 -5.81 9.63 -11.03
C LEU A 88 -7.15 9.98 -11.65
N LEU A 89 -7.71 11.09 -11.22
CA LEU A 89 -8.96 11.61 -11.77
C LEU A 89 -8.69 12.20 -13.17
N PRO A 90 -9.23 11.62 -14.25
CA PRO A 90 -8.82 11.98 -15.61
C PRO A 90 -9.23 13.40 -16.03
N TRP A 91 -10.21 13.99 -15.36
CA TRP A 91 -10.66 15.38 -15.58
C TRP A 91 -9.90 16.44 -14.78
N LEU A 92 -8.98 16.03 -13.90
CA LEU A 92 -8.11 16.92 -13.12
C LEU A 92 -6.68 16.84 -13.66
N ASN A 93 -6.01 18.00 -13.75
CA ASN A 93 -4.57 18.03 -14.01
C ASN A 93 -3.78 17.50 -12.81
N LEU A 94 -2.47 17.37 -12.94
CA LEU A 94 -1.58 16.85 -11.88
C LEU A 94 -1.75 17.62 -10.58
N GLU A 95 -1.67 18.94 -10.61
CA GLU A 95 -1.78 19.79 -9.40
C GLU A 95 -3.12 19.57 -8.69
N HIS A 96 -4.22 19.51 -9.42
CA HIS A 96 -5.53 19.26 -8.84
C HIS A 96 -5.70 17.81 -8.36
N ASN A 97 -5.04 16.84 -9.00
CA ASN A 97 -4.99 15.48 -8.48
C ASN A 97 -4.23 15.41 -7.14
N VAL A 98 -3.10 16.12 -7.01
CA VAL A 98 -2.35 16.20 -5.74
C VAL A 98 -3.17 16.90 -4.66
N ALA A 99 -3.90 17.96 -5.04
CA ALA A 99 -4.77 18.69 -4.12
C ALA A 99 -6.02 17.90 -3.70
N PHE A 100 -6.37 16.85 -4.44
CA PHE A 100 -7.59 16.09 -4.21
C PHE A 100 -7.60 15.43 -2.83
N GLY A 101 -8.65 15.71 -2.09
CA GLY A 101 -8.84 15.18 -0.73
C GLY A 101 -8.34 16.07 0.39
N LEU A 102 -7.63 17.17 0.11
CA LEU A 102 -7.23 18.13 1.15
C LEU A 102 -8.42 18.86 1.80
N ASP A 103 -9.51 19.04 1.04
CA ASP A 103 -10.70 19.78 1.47
C ASP A 103 -11.86 18.86 1.91
N PHE A 104 -11.62 17.56 2.12
CA PHE A 104 -12.65 16.63 2.59
C PHE A 104 -13.05 16.92 4.03
N ALA A 105 -14.34 16.72 4.35
CA ALA A 105 -14.96 17.12 5.61
C ALA A 105 -14.24 16.66 6.88
N ARG A 106 -13.55 15.51 6.81
CA ARG A 106 -12.77 14.97 7.94
C ARG A 106 -11.32 15.46 7.98
N GLN A 107 -10.85 16.18 6.96
CA GLN A 107 -9.50 16.73 6.93
C GLN A 107 -9.40 17.99 7.78
N PRO A 108 -8.22 18.28 8.36
CA PRO A 108 -7.98 19.57 9.00
C PRO A 108 -8.23 20.72 8.03
N ARG A 109 -8.91 21.75 8.48
CA ARG A 109 -9.12 22.95 7.67
C ARG A 109 -7.78 23.65 7.45
N LEU A 110 -7.44 23.93 6.19
CA LEU A 110 -6.24 24.63 5.78
C LEU A 110 -6.60 26.02 5.28
N SER A 111 -5.75 27.00 5.59
CA SER A 111 -5.83 28.29 4.90
C SER A 111 -5.44 28.11 3.41
N PRO A 112 -5.85 29.01 2.51
CA PRO A 112 -5.44 28.97 1.10
C PRO A 112 -3.94 28.91 0.92
N GLN A 113 -3.18 29.60 1.76
CA GLN A 113 -1.73 29.59 1.73
C GLN A 113 -1.14 28.24 2.17
N GLN A 114 -1.60 27.69 3.28
CA GLN A 114 -1.16 26.36 3.76
C GLN A 114 -1.47 25.26 2.75
N ARG A 115 -2.66 25.33 2.12
CA ARG A 115 -3.06 24.42 1.07
C ARG A 115 -2.09 24.48 -0.12
N LYS A 116 -1.79 25.70 -0.59
CA LYS A 116 -0.85 25.91 -1.68
C LYS A 116 0.55 25.36 -1.32
N GLU A 117 1.06 25.70 -0.14
CA GLU A 117 2.37 25.24 0.34
C GLU A 117 2.46 23.70 0.38
N ARG A 118 1.44 23.00 0.87
CA ARG A 118 1.41 21.53 0.89
C ARG A 118 1.43 20.92 -0.52
N ILE A 119 0.69 21.50 -1.45
CA ILE A 119 0.67 21.05 -2.84
C ILE A 119 2.03 21.27 -3.49
N ASP A 120 2.61 22.46 -3.32
CA ASP A 120 3.90 22.83 -3.88
C ASP A 120 5.02 21.91 -3.36
N GLN A 121 5.07 21.68 -2.05
CA GLN A 121 6.02 20.79 -1.42
C GLN A 121 5.87 19.34 -1.91
N ALA A 122 4.64 18.85 -2.01
CA ALA A 122 4.39 17.48 -2.46
C ALA A 122 4.77 17.27 -3.92
N ILE A 123 4.51 18.24 -4.80
CA ILE A 123 4.88 18.17 -6.22
C ILE A 123 6.39 18.28 -6.40
N ALA A 124 7.04 19.20 -5.67
CA ALA A 124 8.50 19.35 -5.69
C ALA A 124 9.20 18.08 -5.19
N ALA A 125 8.69 17.49 -4.10
CA ALA A 125 9.23 16.26 -3.55
C ALA A 125 9.32 15.12 -4.58
N VAL A 126 8.36 15.02 -5.49
CA VAL A 126 8.35 13.97 -6.54
C VAL A 126 8.94 14.44 -7.89
N GLY A 127 9.52 15.66 -7.97
CA GLY A 127 10.18 16.20 -9.15
C GLY A 127 9.24 16.43 -10.35
N LEU A 128 7.98 16.85 -10.10
CA LEU A 128 6.97 17.00 -11.13
C LEU A 128 6.49 18.45 -11.35
N GLU A 129 7.27 19.45 -10.91
CA GLU A 129 6.94 20.87 -11.04
C GLU A 129 6.67 21.29 -12.49
N HIS A 130 7.43 20.71 -13.42
CA HIS A 130 7.34 20.97 -14.87
C HIS A 130 6.06 20.41 -15.50
N ALA A 131 5.32 19.55 -14.79
CA ALA A 131 4.17 18.82 -15.31
C ALA A 131 2.84 19.20 -14.63
N ARG A 132 2.82 20.23 -13.77
CA ARG A 132 1.65 20.62 -12.95
C ARG A 132 0.33 20.69 -13.72
N GLN A 133 0.36 21.22 -14.93
CA GLN A 133 -0.84 21.45 -15.75
C GLN A 133 -1.19 20.26 -16.66
N ARG A 134 -0.38 19.19 -16.66
CA ARG A 134 -0.68 18.01 -17.47
C ARG A 134 -1.81 17.19 -16.89
N TYR A 135 -2.66 16.68 -17.76
CA TYR A 135 -3.72 15.73 -17.41
C TYR A 135 -3.19 14.29 -17.41
N PRO A 136 -3.86 13.35 -16.72
CA PRO A 136 -3.41 11.96 -16.60
C PRO A 136 -3.05 11.29 -17.94
N ALA A 137 -3.82 11.57 -19.00
CA ALA A 137 -3.55 11.06 -20.36
C ALA A 137 -2.21 11.56 -20.97
N GLN A 138 -1.61 12.60 -20.39
CA GLN A 138 -0.35 13.19 -20.84
C GLN A 138 0.84 12.80 -19.96
N LEU A 139 0.60 11.98 -18.94
CA LEU A 139 1.60 11.51 -17.99
C LEU A 139 2.10 10.12 -18.40
N SER A 140 3.40 9.88 -18.25
CA SER A 140 3.91 8.50 -18.29
C SER A 140 3.42 7.72 -17.07
N GLY A 141 3.50 6.38 -17.12
CA GLY A 141 3.13 5.54 -15.97
C GLY A 141 3.89 5.92 -14.69
N GLY A 142 5.20 6.18 -14.81
CA GLY A 142 6.01 6.63 -13.67
C GLY A 142 5.61 8.03 -13.16
N MET A 143 5.24 8.97 -14.05
CA MET A 143 4.72 10.27 -13.61
C MET A 143 3.37 10.14 -12.91
N ALA A 144 2.49 9.28 -13.40
CA ALA A 144 1.21 9.01 -12.76
C ALA A 144 1.39 8.41 -11.36
N GLN A 145 2.31 7.46 -11.20
CA GLN A 145 2.64 6.85 -9.91
C GLN A 145 3.21 7.89 -8.93
N ARG A 146 4.15 8.72 -9.38
CA ARG A 146 4.69 9.82 -8.58
C ARG A 146 3.61 10.84 -8.19
N THR A 147 2.66 11.12 -9.08
CA THR A 147 1.51 12.00 -8.77
C THR A 147 0.62 11.40 -7.68
N ALA A 148 0.36 10.08 -7.72
CA ALA A 148 -0.41 9.40 -6.69
C ALA A 148 0.32 9.44 -5.32
N LEU A 149 1.64 9.28 -5.32
CA LEU A 149 2.44 9.43 -4.10
C LEU A 149 2.38 10.88 -3.57
N ALA A 150 2.55 11.88 -4.44
CA ALA A 150 2.44 13.30 -4.06
C ALA A 150 1.06 13.61 -3.45
N ARG A 151 -0.03 13.06 -4.00
CA ARG A 151 -1.39 13.17 -3.43
C ARG A 151 -1.46 12.64 -2.00
N CYS A 152 -0.78 11.55 -1.70
CA CYS A 152 -0.68 11.04 -0.34
C CYS A 152 0.14 11.96 0.56
N LEU A 153 1.31 12.43 0.11
CA LEU A 153 2.22 13.27 0.89
C LEU A 153 1.62 14.64 1.21
N ALA A 154 0.86 15.25 0.28
CA ALA A 154 0.19 16.54 0.50
C ALA A 154 -0.75 16.53 1.71
N ARG A 155 -1.30 15.37 2.07
CA ARG A 155 -2.17 15.20 3.25
C ARG A 155 -1.40 15.15 4.56
N GLN A 156 -0.06 14.98 4.53
CA GLN A 156 0.80 14.78 5.71
C GLN A 156 0.24 13.69 6.66
N PRO A 157 0.09 12.46 6.17
CA PRO A 157 -0.50 11.38 6.95
C PRO A 157 0.44 10.92 8.06
N GLN A 158 -0.11 10.31 9.12
CA GLN A 158 0.66 9.60 10.12
C GLN A 158 0.97 8.16 9.71
N VAL A 159 0.09 7.57 8.90
CA VAL A 159 0.27 6.23 8.33
C VAL A 159 0.15 6.30 6.82
N LEU A 160 1.13 5.74 6.12
CA LEU A 160 1.20 5.65 4.67
C LEU A 160 1.15 4.17 4.27
N LEU A 161 0.13 3.80 3.53
CA LEU A 161 -0.08 2.44 3.04
C LEU A 161 0.17 2.44 1.53
N LEU A 162 1.12 1.64 1.06
CA LEU A 162 1.60 1.65 -0.32
C LEU A 162 1.49 0.24 -0.92
N ASP A 163 0.79 0.11 -2.04
CA ASP A 163 0.65 -1.13 -2.80
C ASP A 163 1.47 -1.05 -4.08
N GLU A 164 2.61 -1.74 -4.11
CA GLU A 164 3.58 -1.77 -5.22
C GLU A 164 3.95 -0.36 -5.75
N PRO A 165 4.36 0.59 -4.88
CA PRO A 165 4.45 2.01 -5.23
C PRO A 165 5.52 2.34 -6.28
N PHE A 166 6.47 1.44 -6.54
CA PHE A 166 7.59 1.70 -7.42
C PHE A 166 7.61 0.80 -8.66
N GLY A 167 6.60 -0.07 -8.84
CA GLY A 167 6.57 -1.08 -9.90
C GLY A 167 6.57 -0.52 -11.33
N ALA A 168 6.04 0.69 -11.54
CA ALA A 168 5.99 1.35 -12.85
C ALA A 168 7.17 2.30 -13.12
N LEU A 169 8.18 2.36 -12.24
CA LEU A 169 9.32 3.27 -12.33
C LEU A 169 10.53 2.57 -12.96
N ASP A 170 11.28 3.31 -13.77
CA ASP A 170 12.64 2.91 -14.17
C ASP A 170 13.58 2.89 -12.96
N GLU A 171 14.72 2.25 -13.09
CA GLU A 171 15.66 1.97 -12.01
C GLU A 171 16.15 3.26 -11.30
N VAL A 172 16.51 4.29 -12.08
CA VAL A 172 17.01 5.55 -11.52
C VAL A 172 15.92 6.28 -10.75
N THR A 173 14.76 6.45 -11.39
CA THR A 173 13.59 7.10 -10.75
C THR A 173 13.13 6.32 -9.52
N ARG A 174 13.20 4.99 -9.56
CA ARG A 174 12.86 4.12 -8.42
C ARG A 174 13.76 4.41 -7.23
N ALA A 175 15.08 4.43 -7.43
CA ALA A 175 16.05 4.73 -6.37
C ALA A 175 15.80 6.11 -5.74
N ASP A 176 15.56 7.13 -6.58
CA ASP A 176 15.25 8.48 -6.10
C ASP A 176 13.96 8.53 -5.26
N MET A 177 12.92 7.82 -5.70
CA MET A 177 11.64 7.77 -4.99
C MET A 177 11.72 6.97 -3.69
N GLN A 178 12.52 5.92 -3.64
CA GLN A 178 12.80 5.17 -2.43
C GLN A 178 13.50 6.03 -1.39
N GLN A 179 14.52 6.77 -1.82
CA GLN A 179 15.22 7.73 -0.95
C GLN A 179 14.28 8.81 -0.42
N LEU A 180 13.45 9.39 -1.31
CA LEU A 180 12.44 10.38 -0.92
C LEU A 180 11.48 9.83 0.14
N LEU A 181 10.97 8.61 -0.07
CA LEU A 181 10.07 7.99 0.89
C LEU A 181 10.70 7.87 2.27
N LEU A 182 11.95 7.38 2.35
CA LEU A 182 12.69 7.28 3.61
C LEU A 182 12.92 8.65 4.25
N GLN A 183 13.23 9.67 3.45
CA GLN A 183 13.40 11.04 3.94
C GLN A 183 12.09 11.59 4.56
N VAL A 184 10.96 11.42 3.88
CA VAL A 184 9.65 11.88 4.38
C VAL A 184 9.27 11.15 5.67
N ILE A 185 9.49 9.83 5.72
CA ILE A 185 9.23 9.03 6.92
C ILE A 185 10.08 9.54 8.09
N GLY A 186 11.37 9.75 7.88
CA GLY A 186 12.28 10.25 8.92
C GLY A 186 11.92 11.65 9.41
N GLN A 187 11.59 12.57 8.50
CA GLN A 187 11.27 13.98 8.84
C GLN A 187 9.95 14.11 9.62
N HIS A 188 8.93 13.35 9.24
CA HIS A 188 7.59 13.46 9.80
C HIS A 188 7.23 12.35 10.78
N ARG A 189 8.14 11.38 11.01
CA ARG A 189 7.88 10.16 11.77
C ARG A 189 6.61 9.45 11.29
N THR A 190 6.35 9.52 9.97
CA THR A 190 5.25 8.81 9.33
C THR A 190 5.53 7.31 9.38
N ALA A 191 4.57 6.52 9.82
CA ALA A 191 4.65 5.06 9.73
C ALA A 191 4.34 4.64 8.28
N ALA A 192 5.08 3.70 7.71
CA ALA A 192 4.81 3.21 6.35
C ALA A 192 4.65 1.69 6.30
N LEU A 193 3.65 1.24 5.57
CA LEU A 193 3.49 -0.16 5.19
C LEU A 193 3.61 -0.27 3.68
N LEU A 194 4.57 -1.06 3.21
CA LEU A 194 4.78 -1.37 1.80
C LEU A 194 4.29 -2.77 1.49
N ILE A 195 3.50 -2.91 0.45
CA ILE A 195 3.29 -4.18 -0.23
C ILE A 195 4.19 -4.20 -1.45
N THR A 196 5.03 -5.21 -1.54
CA THR A 196 5.90 -5.43 -2.69
C THR A 196 6.11 -6.93 -2.93
N HIS A 197 6.49 -7.29 -4.13
CA HIS A 197 6.97 -8.63 -4.47
C HIS A 197 8.50 -8.67 -4.62
N ASP A 198 9.15 -7.52 -4.53
CA ASP A 198 10.60 -7.37 -4.64
C ASP A 198 11.24 -7.46 -3.25
N ILE A 199 12.05 -8.51 -3.04
CA ILE A 199 12.74 -8.76 -1.76
C ILE A 199 13.81 -7.70 -1.53
N ASP A 200 14.53 -7.30 -2.56
CA ASP A 200 15.62 -6.34 -2.45
C ASP A 200 15.08 -4.95 -2.06
N GLU A 201 13.94 -4.55 -2.65
CA GLU A 201 13.21 -3.34 -2.25
C GLU A 201 12.78 -3.40 -0.77
N ALA A 202 12.16 -4.51 -0.34
CA ALA A 202 11.74 -4.67 1.04
C ALA A 202 12.92 -4.59 2.03
N LEU A 203 14.06 -5.20 1.70
CA LEU A 203 15.25 -5.19 2.53
C LEU A 203 15.92 -3.81 2.61
N LEU A 204 15.91 -3.06 1.50
CA LEU A 204 16.50 -1.72 1.45
C LEU A 204 15.69 -0.69 2.26
N LEU A 205 14.36 -0.79 2.22
CA LEU A 205 13.48 0.25 2.74
C LEU A 205 12.99 -0.01 4.17
N SER A 206 12.86 -1.28 4.58
CA SER A 206 12.05 -1.61 5.75
C SER A 206 12.87 -1.90 6.99
N ASP A 207 12.35 -1.52 8.15
CA ASP A 207 12.87 -1.94 9.45
C ASP A 207 12.43 -3.37 9.79
N ARG A 208 11.33 -3.80 9.17
CA ARG A 208 10.77 -5.13 9.36
C ARG A 208 10.11 -5.64 8.08
N VAL A 209 10.33 -6.92 7.78
CA VAL A 209 9.74 -7.61 6.63
C VAL A 209 8.87 -8.76 7.13
N LEU A 210 7.62 -8.82 6.68
CA LEU A 210 6.72 -9.94 6.88
C LEU A 210 6.53 -10.69 5.56
N LEU A 211 6.57 -12.01 5.60
CA LEU A 211 6.30 -12.86 4.45
C LEU A 211 4.96 -13.55 4.63
N LEU A 212 4.04 -13.32 3.69
CA LEU A 212 2.78 -14.04 3.59
C LEU A 212 2.87 -15.17 2.60
N GLY A 213 2.19 -16.27 2.90
CA GLY A 213 2.07 -17.39 1.98
C GLY A 213 1.07 -18.43 2.49
N ASN A 214 0.99 -19.57 1.77
CA ASN A 214 -0.04 -20.60 1.90
C ASN A 214 -1.41 -20.17 1.34
N SER A 215 -2.40 -21.04 1.42
CA SER A 215 -3.78 -20.80 1.05
C SER A 215 -4.70 -21.57 2.01
N PRO A 216 -5.44 -20.88 2.90
CA PRO A 216 -5.44 -19.43 3.13
C PRO A 216 -4.09 -18.89 3.59
N ALA A 217 -3.83 -17.63 3.26
CA ALA A 217 -2.57 -16.97 3.59
C ALA A 217 -2.39 -16.79 5.10
N ARG A 218 -1.14 -16.96 5.54
CA ARG A 218 -0.70 -16.71 6.91
C ARG A 218 0.69 -16.09 6.89
N THR A 219 1.11 -15.51 7.99
CA THR A 219 2.49 -15.06 8.17
C THR A 219 3.42 -16.26 8.27
N LEU A 220 4.33 -16.40 7.30
CA LEU A 220 5.33 -17.48 7.23
C LEU A 220 6.61 -17.15 7.97
N GLY A 221 6.94 -15.89 8.08
CA GLY A 221 8.13 -15.39 8.75
C GLY A 221 8.13 -13.89 8.89
N GLN A 222 8.96 -13.43 9.83
CA GLN A 222 9.19 -12.02 10.09
C GLN A 222 10.69 -11.82 10.35
N TRP A 223 11.26 -10.78 9.74
CA TRP A 223 12.66 -10.41 9.87
C TRP A 223 12.77 -8.95 10.30
N HIS A 224 13.58 -8.67 11.29
CA HIS A 224 14.00 -7.33 11.68
C HIS A 224 15.30 -6.99 10.94
N ILE A 225 15.40 -5.77 10.43
CA ILE A 225 16.55 -5.31 9.66
C ILE A 225 17.27 -4.24 10.47
N ASP A 226 18.13 -4.71 11.38
CA ASP A 226 18.91 -3.85 12.28
C ASP A 226 20.20 -3.36 11.59
N LEU A 227 20.08 -2.90 10.33
CA LEU A 227 21.21 -2.39 9.56
C LEU A 227 21.13 -0.88 9.45
N PRO A 228 22.23 -0.17 9.73
CA PRO A 228 22.27 1.29 9.59
C PRO A 228 22.21 1.72 8.13
N ALA A 229 21.63 2.90 7.87
CA ALA A 229 21.69 3.53 6.55
C ALA A 229 23.14 4.05 6.24
N PRO A 230 23.55 4.06 4.96
CA PRO A 230 22.83 3.61 3.78
C PRO A 230 22.89 2.08 3.64
N ARG A 231 21.73 1.44 3.61
CA ARG A 231 21.63 -0.03 3.52
C ARG A 231 22.11 -0.61 2.20
N ALA A 232 22.09 0.18 1.12
CA ALA A 232 22.59 -0.24 -0.19
C ALA A 232 24.08 -0.66 -0.20
N GLU A 233 24.85 -0.23 0.78
CA GLU A 233 26.27 -0.58 0.94
C GLU A 233 26.47 -1.91 1.71
N ARG A 234 25.41 -2.47 2.29
CA ARG A 234 25.43 -3.67 3.14
C ARG A 234 25.08 -4.93 2.35
N ILE A 235 25.77 -5.16 1.23
CA ILE A 235 25.43 -6.21 0.25
C ILE A 235 25.47 -7.63 0.86
N GLU A 236 26.46 -7.92 1.71
CA GLU A 236 26.61 -9.26 2.29
C GLU A 236 25.48 -9.55 3.31
N GLU A 237 25.21 -8.63 4.22
CA GLU A 237 24.18 -8.78 5.25
C GLU A 237 22.78 -8.86 4.63
N LEU A 238 22.48 -8.00 3.65
CA LEU A 238 21.21 -8.05 2.90
C LEU A 238 21.10 -9.34 2.08
N GLY A 239 22.21 -9.79 1.49
CA GLY A 239 22.27 -11.05 0.75
C GLY A 239 21.94 -12.27 1.62
N ALA A 240 22.41 -12.32 2.87
CA ALA A 240 22.08 -13.38 3.82
C ALA A 240 20.57 -13.39 4.15
N LEU A 241 19.98 -12.24 4.46
CA LEU A 241 18.54 -12.09 4.71
C LEU A 241 17.70 -12.48 3.48
N ARG A 242 18.11 -12.04 2.29
CA ARG A 242 17.46 -12.41 1.02
C ARG A 242 17.39 -13.91 0.81
N ILE A 243 18.50 -14.62 1.08
CA ILE A 243 18.55 -16.09 0.95
C ILE A 243 17.60 -16.75 1.96
N GLU A 244 17.52 -16.25 3.17
CA GLU A 244 16.63 -16.76 4.21
C GLU A 244 15.15 -16.60 3.82
N ILE A 245 14.76 -15.42 3.38
CA ILE A 245 13.40 -15.14 2.88
C ILE A 245 13.06 -16.07 1.71
N LEU A 246 13.96 -16.21 0.72
CA LEU A 246 13.77 -17.10 -0.42
C LEU A 246 13.64 -18.57 -0.02
N LYS A 247 14.43 -19.05 0.96
CA LYS A 247 14.30 -20.42 1.49
C LYS A 247 12.93 -20.64 2.14
N THR A 248 12.45 -19.66 2.92
CA THR A 248 11.14 -19.73 3.57
C THR A 248 10.01 -19.76 2.54
N LEU A 249 10.06 -18.88 1.52
CA LEU A 249 9.09 -18.86 0.43
C LEU A 249 9.05 -20.19 -0.34
N ARG A 250 10.23 -20.75 -0.68
CA ARG A 250 10.33 -22.04 -1.38
C ARG A 250 9.80 -23.22 -0.55
N ARG A 251 9.98 -23.22 0.77
CA ARG A 251 9.44 -24.25 1.66
C ARG A 251 7.91 -24.22 1.66
N ALA A 252 7.31 -23.03 1.74
CA ALA A 252 5.87 -22.85 1.69
C ALA A 252 5.27 -23.31 0.36
N SER A 253 5.93 -22.99 -0.76
CA SER A 253 5.48 -23.42 -2.10
C SER A 253 5.55 -24.92 -2.35
N ARG A 254 6.42 -25.65 -1.63
CA ARG A 254 6.59 -27.10 -1.76
C ARG A 254 5.65 -27.92 -0.87
N ASN A 255 4.99 -27.29 0.09
CA ASN A 255 4.05 -27.93 1.00
C ASN A 255 2.68 -27.20 0.94
N PRO A 256 1.98 -27.25 -0.20
CA PRO A 256 0.66 -26.63 -0.31
C PRO A 256 -0.31 -27.46 0.54
N LEU A 257 -0.61 -26.97 1.73
CA LEU A 257 -1.75 -27.46 2.49
C LEU A 257 -3.01 -26.99 1.75
N THR A 258 -3.61 -27.94 1.01
CA THR A 258 -4.95 -27.97 0.41
C THR A 258 -5.22 -27.24 -0.91
N SER A 259 -5.82 -28.00 -1.79
CA SER A 259 -6.71 -27.79 -2.97
C SER A 259 -6.46 -26.59 -3.92
N PRO A 260 -6.40 -26.90 -5.24
CA PRO A 260 -6.31 -25.86 -6.26
C PRO A 260 -7.59 -25.00 -6.28
N LEU A 261 -7.39 -23.67 -6.46
CA LEU A 261 -8.46 -22.73 -6.74
C LEU A 261 -9.29 -23.22 -7.95
N PRO A 262 -10.62 -23.21 -7.89
CA PRO A 262 -11.43 -23.35 -9.10
C PRO A 262 -11.11 -22.18 -10.04
N ALA A 263 -10.94 -22.49 -11.32
CA ALA A 263 -10.74 -21.48 -12.35
C ALA A 263 -11.88 -20.44 -12.32
N PRO A 264 -11.64 -19.16 -12.58
CA PRO A 264 -12.70 -18.17 -12.63
C PRO A 264 -13.68 -18.58 -13.71
N SER A 265 -14.92 -18.91 -13.32
CA SER A 265 -16.02 -19.11 -14.24
C SER A 265 -16.25 -17.83 -15.02
N GLU A 266 -16.33 -17.94 -16.33
CA GLU A 266 -16.73 -16.86 -17.24
C GLU A 266 -18.00 -16.18 -16.69
N ILE A 267 -17.90 -14.86 -16.52
CA ILE A 267 -19.05 -14.05 -16.09
C ILE A 267 -20.01 -14.06 -17.26
N ASP A 268 -21.14 -14.78 -17.11
CA ASP A 268 -22.25 -14.76 -18.03
C ASP A 268 -22.68 -13.31 -18.31
N HIS A 269 -22.61 -12.94 -19.58
CA HIS A 269 -23.19 -11.73 -20.12
C HIS A 269 -24.70 -11.72 -19.84
N VAL A 270 -25.13 -10.92 -18.88
CA VAL A 270 -26.56 -10.60 -18.71
C VAL A 270 -26.92 -9.63 -19.83
N PRO A 271 -27.82 -9.99 -20.76
CA PRO A 271 -28.24 -9.07 -21.81
C PRO A 271 -29.11 -7.96 -21.19
N GLY A 272 -28.66 -6.72 -21.32
CA GLY A 272 -29.36 -5.53 -20.87
C GLY A 272 -30.74 -5.40 -21.52
N ARG A 273 -31.79 -5.39 -20.72
CA ARG A 273 -33.14 -4.92 -21.12
C ARG A 273 -33.10 -3.40 -21.18
N LEU A 274 -33.14 -2.88 -22.39
CA LEU A 274 -33.48 -1.48 -22.67
C LEU A 274 -34.92 -1.24 -22.23
N HIS A 275 -35.12 -0.45 -21.18
CA HIS A 275 -36.42 0.15 -20.90
C HIS A 275 -36.56 1.41 -21.76
N SER A 276 -37.44 1.33 -22.76
CA SER A 276 -37.94 2.48 -23.51
C SER A 276 -38.83 3.35 -22.60
N TYR A 277 -38.50 4.63 -22.49
CA TYR A 277 -39.43 5.63 -21.95
C TYR A 277 -40.41 6.05 -23.04
N PRO A 278 -41.71 6.13 -22.76
CA PRO A 278 -42.67 6.76 -23.66
C PRO A 278 -42.62 8.29 -23.55
N SER A 279 -42.89 8.90 -24.68
CA SER A 279 -42.96 10.31 -25.02
C SER A 279 -43.73 11.24 -24.04
#